data_31df03e78d637e051ba74afcbcbf43ca
#
_entry.id   31df03e78d637e051ba74afcbcbf43ca
#
_cell.length_a   1.000
_cell.length_b   1.000
_cell.length_c   1.000
_cell.angle_alpha   90.00
_cell.angle_beta   90.00
_cell.angle_gamma   90.00
#
_symmetry.space_group_name_H-M   'P 1'
#
loop_
_entity.id
_entity.type
_entity.pdbx_description
1 polymer ?
#
loop_
_entity_poly.entity_id
_entity_poly.type
_entity_poly.pdbx_seq_one_letter_code
_entity_poly.pdbx_strand_id
1 'polypeptide(L)'
;FGGNLTRFDPRTETFTIFKIPGPTPTPYGMGVDHNDNVWYTSFYTDVTGKLDPKTGKFIEYPSPYAERSTRDLNEDSKGRIWFGAENIFRAGYFRLRTASEMAAMQDIK
;
A
#
# COMPACT_ATOMS: atom_id res chain seq x y z
N PHE A 1 15.38 -0.05 7.22
CA PHE A 1 14.10 0.62 6.94
C PHE A 1 14.28 2.14 7.04
N GLY A 2 14.25 2.86 5.90
CA GLY A 2 14.48 4.30 5.87
C GLY A 2 13.25 5.16 6.13
N GLY A 3 12.07 4.57 6.20
CA GLY A 3 10.83 5.29 6.46
C GLY A 3 10.29 6.12 5.30
N ASN A 4 10.86 5.96 4.10
CA ASN A 4 10.51 6.76 2.93
C ASN A 4 10.26 5.89 1.71
N LEU A 5 9.46 6.41 0.78
CA LEU A 5 9.43 5.96 -0.60
C LEU A 5 10.17 6.99 -1.44
N THR A 6 10.97 6.54 -2.38
CA THR A 6 11.77 7.44 -3.22
C THR A 6 11.52 7.11 -4.69
N ARG A 7 11.20 8.14 -5.47
CA ARG A 7 11.06 8.05 -6.91
C ARG A 7 12.31 8.61 -7.58
N PHE A 8 12.87 7.88 -8.51
CA PHE A 8 13.94 8.34 -9.39
C PHE A 8 13.38 8.64 -10.79
N ASP A 9 13.61 9.85 -11.30
CA ASP A 9 13.30 10.19 -12.68
C ASP A 9 14.57 10.12 -13.53
N PRO A 10 14.70 9.11 -14.41
CA PRO A 10 15.92 8.95 -15.21
C PRO A 10 16.12 10.02 -16.28
N ARG A 11 15.06 10.76 -16.66
CA ARG A 11 15.16 11.83 -17.65
C ARG A 11 15.86 13.06 -17.09
N THR A 12 15.63 13.36 -15.83
CA THR A 12 16.19 14.52 -15.13
C THR A 12 17.25 14.14 -14.12
N GLU A 13 17.41 12.84 -13.87
CA GLU A 13 18.33 12.28 -12.85
C GLU A 13 18.06 12.86 -11.45
N THR A 14 16.77 13.08 -11.15
CA THR A 14 16.34 13.65 -9.86
C THR A 14 15.61 12.61 -9.02
N PHE A 15 15.74 12.77 -7.69
CA PHE A 15 15.03 11.97 -6.72
C PHE A 15 13.93 12.80 -6.05
N THR A 16 12.76 12.19 -5.83
CA THR A 16 11.69 12.76 -5.03
C THR A 16 11.45 11.83 -3.85
N ILE A 17 11.51 12.36 -2.65
CA ILE A 17 11.33 11.58 -1.41
C ILE A 17 9.92 11.84 -0.88
N PHE A 18 9.18 10.74 -0.63
CA PHE A 18 7.87 10.76 0.00
C PHE A 18 8.01 10.13 1.39
N LYS A 19 7.88 10.96 2.42
CA LYS A 19 8.01 10.50 3.80
C LYS A 19 6.74 9.77 4.23
N ILE A 20 6.86 8.50 4.60
CA ILE A 20 5.74 7.69 5.06
C ILE A 20 5.27 8.21 6.42
N PRO A 21 3.94 8.38 6.63
CA PRO A 21 3.42 8.85 7.90
C PRO A 21 3.66 7.86 9.04
N GLY A 22 3.63 8.37 10.27
CA GLY A 22 3.80 7.56 11.49
C GLY A 22 5.19 7.64 12.08
N PRO A 23 5.34 7.23 13.34
CA PRO A 23 6.60 7.38 14.07
C PRO A 23 7.67 6.36 13.68
N THR A 24 7.26 5.17 13.23
CA THR A 24 8.20 4.08 12.94
C THR A 24 7.77 3.28 11.70
N PRO A 25 7.70 3.92 10.52
CA PRO A 25 7.34 3.16 9.33
C PRO A 25 8.46 2.19 8.95
N THR A 26 8.07 0.99 8.57
CA THR A 26 8.99 -0.09 8.18
C THR A 26 8.63 -0.63 6.80
N PRO A 27 8.76 0.19 5.74
CA PRO A 27 8.39 -0.25 4.40
C PRO A 27 9.26 -1.42 3.94
N TYR A 28 8.64 -2.41 3.33
CA TYR A 28 9.33 -3.60 2.84
C TYR A 28 8.96 -3.93 1.40
N GLY A 29 7.73 -4.36 1.17
CA GLY A 29 7.24 -4.66 -0.17
C GLY A 29 6.64 -3.44 -0.84
N MET A 30 6.75 -3.35 -2.15
CA MET A 30 6.22 -2.24 -2.93
C MET A 30 5.71 -2.72 -4.28
N GLY A 31 4.62 -2.15 -4.75
CA GLY A 31 4.07 -2.36 -6.07
C GLY A 31 3.38 -1.13 -6.59
N VAL A 32 3.17 -1.07 -7.91
CA VAL A 32 2.46 0.05 -8.54
C VAL A 32 1.22 -0.50 -9.23
N ASP A 33 0.07 0.13 -9.03
CA ASP A 33 -1.18 -0.29 -9.67
C ASP A 33 -1.39 0.38 -11.02
N HIS A 34 -2.46 -0.01 -11.73
CA HIS A 34 -2.77 0.51 -13.06
C HIS A 34 -3.15 2.00 -13.07
N ASN A 35 -3.42 2.59 -11.91
CA ASN A 35 -3.69 4.02 -11.75
C ASN A 35 -2.46 4.82 -11.27
N ASP A 36 -1.28 4.20 -11.32
CA ASP A 36 -0.01 4.79 -10.87
C ASP A 36 0.06 5.08 -9.36
N ASN A 37 -0.81 4.50 -8.57
CA ASN A 37 -0.65 4.52 -7.12
C ASN A 37 0.46 3.58 -6.70
N VAL A 38 1.25 4.02 -5.75
CA VAL A 38 2.31 3.18 -5.17
C VAL A 38 1.78 2.55 -3.90
N TRP A 39 1.77 1.23 -3.87
CA TRP A 39 1.38 0.45 -2.70
C TRP A 39 2.63 -0.04 -1.98
N TYR A 40 2.60 -0.03 -0.66
CA TYR A 40 3.70 -0.53 0.15
C TYR A 40 3.17 -1.28 1.36
N THR A 41 4.00 -2.17 1.88
CA THR A 41 3.72 -2.86 3.13
C THR A 41 4.63 -2.31 4.22
N SER A 42 4.10 -2.17 5.43
CA SER A 42 4.89 -1.84 6.59
C SER A 42 5.03 -3.10 7.44
N PHE A 43 6.24 -3.65 7.45
CA PHE A 43 6.51 -5.02 7.88
C PHE A 43 6.15 -5.28 9.34
N TYR A 44 6.58 -4.39 10.23
CA TYR A 44 6.37 -4.57 11.67
C TYR A 44 5.10 -3.92 12.21
N THR A 45 4.45 -3.07 11.45
CA THR A 45 3.25 -2.36 11.92
C THR A 45 1.96 -2.90 11.34
N ASP A 46 2.03 -3.92 10.50
CA ASP A 46 0.89 -4.57 9.85
C ASP A 46 -0.03 -3.58 9.11
N VAL A 47 0.57 -2.61 8.43
CA VAL A 47 -0.12 -1.61 7.63
C VAL A 47 0.18 -1.82 6.17
N THR A 48 -0.82 -1.68 5.33
CA THR A 48 -0.66 -1.53 3.88
C THR A 48 -0.98 -0.09 3.53
N GLY A 49 -0.05 0.57 2.88
CA GLY A 49 -0.20 1.98 2.51
C GLY A 49 -0.33 2.19 1.01
N LYS A 50 -0.98 3.27 0.64
CA LYS A 50 -1.11 3.72 -0.74
C LYS A 50 -0.63 5.17 -0.82
N LEU A 51 0.28 5.44 -1.74
CA LEU A 51 0.74 6.78 -2.08
C LEU A 51 0.21 7.16 -3.44
N ASP A 52 -0.43 8.33 -3.53
CA ASP A 52 -0.67 8.99 -4.80
C ASP A 52 0.53 9.90 -5.09
N PRO A 53 1.41 9.55 -6.06
CA PRO A 53 2.63 10.33 -6.30
C PRO A 53 2.35 11.69 -6.93
N LYS A 54 1.17 11.91 -7.49
CA LYS A 54 0.78 13.22 -8.07
C LYS A 54 0.48 14.24 -6.99
N THR A 55 -0.11 13.81 -5.88
CA THR A 55 -0.51 14.70 -4.78
C THR A 55 0.40 14.59 -3.56
N GLY A 56 1.18 13.51 -3.47
CA GLY A 56 1.97 13.18 -2.29
C GLY A 56 1.14 12.68 -1.11
N LYS A 57 -0.14 12.37 -1.32
CA LYS A 57 -1.03 11.91 -0.25
C LYS A 57 -0.88 10.42 0.00
N PHE A 58 -0.85 10.08 1.28
CA PHE A 58 -0.83 8.71 1.78
C PHE A 58 -2.17 8.34 2.38
N ILE A 59 -2.59 7.08 2.17
CA ILE A 59 -3.68 6.45 2.90
C ILE A 59 -3.15 5.14 3.45
N GLU A 60 -3.34 4.91 4.74
CA GLU A 60 -2.90 3.67 5.37
C GLU A 60 -4.11 2.81 5.76
N TYR A 61 -4.00 1.52 5.49
CA TYR A 61 -5.03 0.54 5.78
C TYR A 61 -4.45 -0.46 6.78
N PRO A 62 -4.87 -0.41 8.06
CA PRO A 62 -4.43 -1.40 9.03
C PRO A 62 -4.88 -2.79 8.63
N SER A 63 -4.02 -3.77 8.83
CA SER A 63 -4.37 -5.15 8.60
C SER A 63 -5.41 -5.62 9.63
N PRO A 64 -6.43 -6.40 9.23
CA PRO A 64 -7.33 -7.02 10.20
C PRO A 64 -6.67 -8.12 11.01
N TYR A 65 -5.47 -8.56 10.62
CA TYR A 65 -4.72 -9.61 11.30
C TYR A 65 -3.36 -9.08 11.73
N ALA A 66 -3.00 -9.30 13.00
CA ALA A 66 -1.69 -8.96 13.53
C ALA A 66 -0.60 -9.90 12.99
N GLU A 67 0.64 -9.43 13.00
CA GLU A 67 1.82 -10.21 12.64
C GLU A 67 1.78 -10.82 11.24
N ARG A 68 1.16 -10.12 10.32
CA ARG A 68 1.03 -10.59 8.94
C ARG A 68 2.36 -10.59 8.18
N SER A 69 3.24 -9.65 8.51
CA SER A 69 4.58 -9.52 7.89
C SER A 69 4.55 -9.65 6.38
N THR A 70 3.72 -8.85 5.73
CA THR A 70 3.55 -8.87 4.28
C THR A 70 4.81 -8.34 3.60
N ARG A 71 5.35 -9.10 2.65
CA ARG A 71 6.59 -8.74 1.95
C ARG A 71 6.37 -8.15 0.57
N ASP A 72 5.49 -8.72 -0.22
CA ASP A 72 5.28 -8.34 -1.60
C ASP A 72 3.85 -8.01 -1.90
N LEU A 73 3.66 -7.14 -2.88
CA LEU A 73 2.35 -6.74 -3.40
C LEU A 73 2.39 -6.77 -4.92
N ASN A 74 1.38 -7.38 -5.53
CA ASN A 74 1.24 -7.42 -6.98
C ASN A 74 -0.21 -7.25 -7.38
N GLU A 75 -0.47 -6.37 -8.34
CA GLU A 75 -1.80 -6.19 -8.90
C GLU A 75 -2.05 -7.20 -10.02
N ASP A 76 -3.27 -7.79 -10.05
CA ASP A 76 -3.71 -8.61 -11.16
C ASP A 76 -4.50 -7.80 -12.19
N SER A 77 -4.92 -8.45 -13.29
CA SER A 77 -5.67 -7.79 -14.37
C SER A 77 -7.05 -7.29 -13.97
N LYS A 78 -7.55 -7.68 -12.79
CA LYS A 78 -8.85 -7.26 -12.26
C LYS A 78 -8.73 -6.17 -11.18
N GLY A 79 -7.54 -5.62 -10.98
CA GLY A 79 -7.29 -4.59 -9.99
C GLY A 79 -7.22 -5.09 -8.55
N ARG A 80 -7.07 -6.39 -8.34
CA ARG A 80 -6.88 -6.96 -7.01
C ARG A 80 -5.40 -6.94 -6.67
N ILE A 81 -5.08 -6.54 -5.45
CA ILE A 81 -3.71 -6.50 -4.95
C ILE A 81 -3.47 -7.75 -4.11
N TRP A 82 -2.63 -8.63 -4.61
CA TRP A 82 -2.28 -9.89 -3.93
C TRP A 82 -1.11 -9.70 -3.00
N PHE A 83 -1.13 -10.40 -1.88
CA PHE A 83 -0.05 -10.39 -0.91
C PHE A 83 0.19 -11.78 -0.30
N GLY A 84 1.41 -11.97 0.17
CA GLY A 84 1.77 -13.13 0.99
C GLY A 84 1.95 -12.69 2.44
N ALA A 85 1.31 -13.39 3.37
CA ALA A 85 1.42 -13.13 4.80
C ALA A 85 2.30 -14.22 5.41
N GLU A 86 3.57 -13.92 5.59
CA GLU A 86 4.61 -14.89 5.95
C GLU A 86 4.34 -15.55 7.30
N ASN A 87 4.08 -14.78 8.33
CA ASN A 87 3.96 -15.31 9.69
C ASN A 87 2.74 -16.17 9.92
N ILE A 88 1.73 -16.06 9.07
CA ILE A 88 0.50 -16.86 9.20
C ILE A 88 0.31 -17.83 8.04
N PHE A 89 1.31 -17.94 7.17
CA PHE A 89 1.33 -18.85 6.00
C PHE A 89 0.09 -18.75 5.12
N ARG A 90 -0.33 -17.52 4.81
CA ARG A 90 -1.51 -17.25 3.98
C ARG A 90 -1.18 -16.32 2.84
N ALA A 91 -1.89 -16.51 1.73
CA ALA A 91 -1.96 -15.53 0.66
C ALA A 91 -3.37 -14.94 0.65
N GLY A 92 -3.48 -13.69 0.24
CA GLY A 92 -4.77 -13.02 0.14
C GLY A 92 -4.72 -11.89 -0.86
N TYR A 93 -5.85 -11.25 -1.04
CA TYR A 93 -5.91 -10.04 -1.85
C TYR A 93 -6.85 -9.01 -1.22
N PHE A 94 -6.67 -7.78 -1.62
CA PHE A 94 -7.61 -6.70 -1.35
C PHE A 94 -7.82 -5.89 -2.63
N ARG A 95 -8.88 -5.14 -2.66
CA ARG A 95 -9.16 -4.16 -3.71
C ARG A 95 -9.82 -2.93 -3.11
N LEU A 96 -9.73 -1.83 -3.81
CA LEU A 96 -10.48 -0.65 -3.42
C LEU A 96 -11.97 -0.89 -3.68
N ARG A 97 -12.81 -0.39 -2.77
CA ARG A 97 -14.25 -0.43 -2.96
C ARG A 97 -14.66 0.45 -4.13
N THR A 98 -15.67 0.02 -4.86
CA THR A 98 -16.29 0.84 -5.91
C THR A 98 -17.08 2.00 -5.30
N ALA A 99 -17.42 2.98 -6.13
CA ALA A 99 -18.27 4.09 -5.68
C ALA A 99 -19.63 3.61 -5.13
N SER A 100 -20.22 2.59 -5.78
CA SER A 100 -21.51 2.00 -5.31
C SER A 100 -21.36 1.34 -3.95
N GLU A 101 -20.28 0.60 -3.74
CA GLU A 101 -20.00 -0.04 -2.44
C GLU A 101 -19.77 1.01 -1.34
N MET A 102 -19.06 2.09 -1.64
CA MET A 102 -18.84 3.19 -0.70
C MET A 102 -20.15 3.88 -0.33
N ALA A 103 -21.04 4.12 -1.31
CA ALA A 103 -22.34 4.70 -1.06
C ALA A 103 -23.21 3.81 -0.16
N ALA A 104 -23.21 2.50 -0.40
CA ALA A 104 -23.94 1.54 0.42
C ALA A 104 -23.47 1.53 1.88
N MET A 105 -22.16 1.71 2.11
CA MET A 105 -21.61 1.79 3.47
C MET A 105 -22.09 3.02 4.26
N GLN A 106 -22.35 4.14 3.58
CA GLN A 106 -22.84 5.36 4.23
C GLN A 106 -24.26 5.21 4.74
N ASP A 107 -25.05 4.29 4.20
CA ASP A 107 -26.43 4.01 4.63
C ASP A 107 -26.48 3.11 5.87
N ILE A 108 -25.35 2.54 6.27
CA ILE A 108 -25.23 1.69 7.45
C ILE A 108 -24.79 2.56 8.63
N LYS A 109 -25.75 2.96 9.44
CA LYS A 109 -25.46 3.75 10.65
C LYS A 109 -26.00 3.05 11.89
#